data_fd2da247d377b1ccdc1bb92e72bd5e9c
#
_entry.id   fd2da247d377b1ccdc1bb92e72bd5e9c
#
_cell.length_a   1.000
_cell.length_b   1.000
_cell.length_c   1.000
_cell.angle_alpha   90.00
_cell.angle_beta   90.00
_cell.angle_gamma   90.00
#
_symmetry.space_group_name_H-M   'P 1'
#
loop_
_entity.id
_entity.type
_entity.pdbx_description
1 polymer ?
#
loop_
_entity_poly.entity_id
_entity_poly.type
_entity_poly.pdbx_seq_one_letter_code
_entity_poly.pdbx_strand_id
1 'polypeptide(L)'
;MARGNHGQPIFKDDKDRERFLETFAEACEKTGWRIYAYVLMSNHYHLLLQTPGPNLVDGMKWLQGTYTQRYNGRHQVFGHLFQGRYKALIMDPQEANYVQFVSTYIHLNPVRAGRVAQGRNKLRQYRWSSYPLYLAGRCPEWLSRA
;
A
#
# COMPACT_ATOMS: atom_id res chain seq x y z
N MET A 1 4.09 3.97 5.52
CA MET A 1 3.28 4.99 4.79
C MET A 1 4.17 5.88 3.96
N ALA A 2 3.73 6.21 2.77
CA ALA A 2 4.36 7.23 1.94
C ALA A 2 3.30 8.17 1.36
N ARG A 3 3.64 9.42 1.19
CA ARG A 3 2.73 10.48 0.76
C ARG A 3 3.30 11.25 -0.44
N GLY A 4 2.40 11.74 -1.28
CA GLY A 4 2.76 12.55 -2.43
C GLY A 4 3.40 13.87 -2.06
N ASN A 5 4.32 14.32 -2.89
CA ASN A 5 5.02 15.59 -2.73
C ASN A 5 4.01 16.74 -2.71
N HIS A 6 4.10 17.62 -1.70
CA HIS A 6 3.15 18.72 -1.46
C HIS A 6 1.68 18.26 -1.31
N GLY A 7 1.47 17.01 -0.86
CA GLY A 7 0.11 16.46 -0.73
C GLY A 7 -0.58 16.14 -2.04
N GLN A 8 0.14 16.15 -3.16
CA GLN A 8 -0.42 15.89 -4.47
C GLN A 8 -0.80 14.42 -4.66
N PRO A 9 -1.77 14.12 -5.54
CA PRO A 9 -2.11 12.72 -5.85
C PRO A 9 -0.90 11.95 -6.39
N ILE A 10 -0.74 10.72 -5.92
CA ILE A 10 0.20 9.74 -6.47
C ILE A 10 -0.51 8.73 -7.35
N PHE A 11 -1.84 8.74 -7.34
CA PHE A 11 -2.70 7.96 -8.23
C PHE A 11 -3.73 8.92 -8.83
N LYS A 12 -3.64 9.19 -10.11
CA LYS A 12 -4.60 10.05 -10.81
C LYS A 12 -5.85 9.30 -11.22
N ASP A 13 -5.71 7.98 -11.45
CA ASP A 13 -6.79 7.12 -11.91
C ASP A 13 -6.52 5.66 -11.52
N ASP A 14 -7.41 4.77 -11.94
CA ASP A 14 -7.32 3.35 -11.64
C ASP A 14 -6.12 2.68 -12.30
N LYS A 15 -5.68 3.15 -13.47
CA LYS A 15 -4.48 2.61 -14.13
C LYS A 15 -3.23 2.86 -13.31
N ASP A 16 -3.11 4.01 -12.67
CA ASP A 16 -1.99 4.29 -11.78
C ASP A 16 -1.98 3.32 -10.59
N ARG A 17 -3.15 3.05 -10.00
CA ARG A 17 -3.27 2.10 -8.89
C ARG A 17 -2.94 0.68 -9.32
N GLU A 18 -3.42 0.25 -10.46
CA GLU A 18 -3.08 -1.06 -11.03
C GLU A 18 -1.57 -1.17 -11.26
N ARG A 19 -0.96 -0.13 -11.80
CA ARG A 19 0.48 -0.07 -12.04
C ARG A 19 1.27 -0.13 -10.74
N PHE A 20 0.79 0.55 -9.70
CA PHE A 20 1.41 0.47 -8.38
C PHE A 20 1.35 -0.96 -7.84
N LEU A 21 0.21 -1.63 -7.91
CA LEU A 21 0.05 -3.00 -7.42
C LEU A 21 0.92 -3.98 -8.21
N GLU A 22 1.06 -3.83 -9.52
CA GLU A 22 2.01 -4.60 -10.32
C GLU A 22 3.45 -4.39 -9.85
N THR A 23 3.84 -3.15 -9.65
CA THR A 23 5.18 -2.77 -9.16
C THR A 23 5.41 -3.33 -7.75
N PHE A 24 4.39 -3.29 -6.92
CA PHE A 24 4.42 -3.83 -5.57
C PHE A 24 4.58 -5.35 -5.56
N ALA A 25 3.87 -6.05 -6.43
CA ALA A 25 4.04 -7.51 -6.60
C ALA A 25 5.48 -7.86 -7.04
N GLU A 26 6.05 -7.10 -7.97
CA GLU A 26 7.44 -7.25 -8.37
C GLU A 26 8.41 -7.00 -7.20
N ALA A 27 8.14 -5.97 -6.39
CA ALA A 27 8.93 -5.69 -5.19
C ALA A 27 8.89 -6.86 -4.20
N CYS A 28 7.71 -7.44 -3.97
CA CYS A 28 7.55 -8.60 -3.08
C CYS A 28 8.33 -9.81 -3.61
N GLU A 29 8.31 -10.05 -4.91
CA GLU A 29 9.07 -11.12 -5.53
C GLU A 29 10.58 -10.94 -5.35
N LYS A 30 11.08 -9.71 -5.49
CA LYS A 30 12.51 -9.40 -5.33
C LYS A 30 12.98 -9.44 -3.88
N THR A 31 12.13 -9.07 -2.93
CA THR A 31 12.51 -8.89 -1.53
C THR A 31 12.13 -10.04 -0.62
N GLY A 32 11.16 -10.84 -1.03
CA GLY A 32 10.55 -11.86 -0.17
C GLY A 32 9.61 -11.29 0.88
N TRP A 33 9.19 -10.04 0.74
CA TRP A 33 8.25 -9.43 1.68
C TRP A 33 6.93 -10.18 1.74
N ARG A 34 6.39 -10.30 2.94
CA ARG A 34 5.02 -10.79 3.18
C ARG A 34 4.14 -9.61 3.51
N ILE A 35 3.07 -9.45 2.76
CA ILE A 35 2.14 -8.34 2.93
C ILE A 35 0.90 -8.83 3.66
N TYR A 36 0.55 -8.17 4.75
CA TYR A 36 -0.62 -8.50 5.57
C TYR A 36 -1.80 -7.57 5.32
N ALA A 37 -1.54 -6.32 4.98
CA ALA A 37 -2.59 -5.37 4.65
C ALA A 37 -2.03 -4.22 3.82
N TYR A 38 -2.87 -3.66 2.98
CA TYR A 38 -2.57 -2.42 2.27
C TYR A 38 -3.83 -1.62 1.99
N VAL A 39 -3.65 -0.32 1.79
CA VAL A 39 -4.66 0.58 1.25
C VAL A 39 -4.00 1.65 0.41
N LEU A 40 -4.56 1.89 -0.78
CA LEU A 40 -4.12 2.93 -1.69
C LEU A 40 -5.13 4.07 -1.64
N MET A 41 -4.71 5.22 -1.11
CA MET A 41 -5.51 6.45 -1.11
C MET A 41 -5.12 7.29 -2.33
N SER A 42 -5.69 8.48 -2.49
CA SER A 42 -5.34 9.30 -3.66
C SER A 42 -3.91 9.86 -3.60
N ASN A 43 -3.46 10.26 -2.43
CA ASN A 43 -2.18 10.94 -2.23
C ASN A 43 -1.23 10.24 -1.28
N HIS A 44 -1.56 9.04 -0.82
CA HIS A 44 -0.71 8.23 0.05
C HIS A 44 -1.14 6.78 0.04
N TYR A 45 -0.31 5.92 0.61
CA TYR A 45 -0.65 4.51 0.82
C TYR A 45 -0.13 4.05 2.18
N HIS A 46 -0.74 2.99 2.69
CA HIS A 46 -0.29 2.29 3.89
C HIS A 46 -0.05 0.83 3.56
N LEU A 47 1.03 0.29 4.09
CA LEU A 47 1.38 -1.13 3.98
C LEU A 47 1.67 -1.69 5.36
N LEU A 48 1.19 -2.90 5.62
CA LEU A 48 1.63 -3.72 6.74
C LEU A 48 2.36 -4.92 6.16
N LEU A 49 3.65 -5.01 6.42
CA LEU A 49 4.50 -6.03 5.82
C LEU A 49 5.50 -6.59 6.81
N GLN A 50 5.95 -7.80 6.52
CA GLN A 50 7.07 -8.45 7.20
C GLN A 50 8.22 -8.60 6.23
N THR A 51 9.42 -8.19 6.66
CA THR A 51 10.65 -8.36 5.89
C THR A 51 11.37 -9.64 6.34
N PRO A 52 11.83 -10.49 5.40
CA PRO A 52 12.58 -11.70 5.76
C PRO A 52 13.99 -11.40 6.26
N GLY A 53 14.50 -10.20 5.98
CA GLY A 53 15.83 -9.74 6.36
C GLY A 53 15.89 -8.22 6.36
N PRO A 54 17.07 -7.61 6.53
CA PRO A 54 17.23 -6.15 6.63
C PRO A 54 17.16 -5.47 5.25
N ASN A 55 16.07 -5.66 4.52
CA ASN A 55 15.93 -5.18 3.15
C ASN A 55 14.78 -4.17 2.94
N LEU A 56 14.25 -3.59 4.03
CA LEU A 56 13.14 -2.63 3.92
C LEU A 56 13.56 -1.38 3.14
N VAL A 57 14.72 -0.81 3.46
CA VAL A 57 15.21 0.43 2.82
C VAL A 57 15.42 0.20 1.31
N ASP A 58 16.13 -0.86 0.95
CA ASP A 58 16.40 -1.17 -0.46
C ASP A 58 15.12 -1.49 -1.23
N GLY A 59 14.24 -2.26 -0.63
CA GLY A 59 12.96 -2.61 -1.24
C GLY A 59 12.05 -1.41 -1.43
N MET A 60 11.96 -0.52 -0.46
CA MET A 60 11.17 0.70 -0.57
C MET A 60 11.76 1.66 -1.60
N LYS A 61 13.08 1.78 -1.65
CA LYS A 61 13.76 2.58 -2.67
C LYS A 61 13.44 2.07 -4.07
N TRP A 62 13.49 0.78 -4.26
CA TRP A 62 13.15 0.16 -5.55
C TRP A 62 11.68 0.39 -5.90
N LEU A 63 10.76 0.12 -4.97
CA LEU A 63 9.31 0.27 -5.17
C LEU A 63 8.94 1.71 -5.54
N GLN A 64 9.35 2.67 -4.72
CA GLN A 64 8.99 4.07 -4.92
C GLN A 64 9.69 4.66 -6.15
N GLY A 65 10.95 4.33 -6.37
CA GLY A 65 11.70 4.79 -7.54
C GLY A 65 11.13 4.24 -8.84
N THR A 66 10.84 2.96 -8.88
CA THR A 66 10.28 2.31 -10.06
C THR A 66 8.88 2.82 -10.36
N TYR A 67 8.03 2.93 -9.34
CA TYR A 67 6.69 3.48 -9.53
C TYR A 67 6.73 4.93 -9.99
N THR A 68 7.61 5.74 -9.42
CA THR A 68 7.80 7.15 -9.82
C THR A 68 8.18 7.23 -11.29
N GLN A 69 9.12 6.40 -11.75
CA GLN A 69 9.50 6.37 -13.18
C GLN A 69 8.32 6.01 -14.07
N ARG A 70 7.55 4.99 -13.69
CA ARG A 70 6.37 4.54 -14.45
C ARG A 70 5.27 5.60 -14.48
N TYR A 71 5.02 6.23 -13.32
CA TYR A 71 4.06 7.34 -13.22
C TYR A 71 4.48 8.53 -14.09
N ASN A 72 5.73 8.96 -13.95
CA ASN A 72 6.26 10.10 -14.70
C ASN A 72 6.26 9.82 -16.21
N GLY A 73 6.61 8.60 -16.62
CA GLY A 73 6.58 8.20 -18.02
C GLY A 73 5.17 8.22 -18.61
N ARG A 74 4.18 7.73 -17.86
CA ARG A 74 2.79 7.71 -18.29
C ARG A 74 2.20 9.11 -18.41
N HIS A 75 2.46 9.97 -17.42
CA HIS A 75 1.88 11.31 -17.34
C HIS A 75 2.77 12.39 -17.97
N GLN A 76 3.95 12.02 -18.47
CA GLN A 76 4.92 12.94 -19.07
C GLN A 76 5.26 14.12 -18.16
N VAL A 77 5.55 13.79 -16.90
CA VAL A 77 5.97 14.74 -15.88
C VAL A 77 7.34 14.38 -15.34
N PHE A 78 7.93 15.28 -14.58
CA PHE A 78 9.29 15.12 -14.04
C PHE A 78 9.30 15.38 -12.53
N GLY A 79 10.35 14.88 -11.87
CA GLY A 79 10.64 15.22 -10.49
C GLY A 79 10.12 14.21 -9.50
N HIS A 80 10.15 14.58 -8.23
CA HIS A 80 9.78 13.72 -7.13
C HIS A 80 8.26 13.56 -7.02
N LEU A 81 7.81 12.31 -7.03
CA LEU A 81 6.40 11.99 -6.79
C LEU A 81 6.10 11.94 -5.29
N PHE A 82 7.01 11.38 -4.50
CA PHE A 82 6.84 11.22 -3.06
C PHE A 82 7.54 12.31 -2.27
N GLN A 83 6.93 12.69 -1.14
CA GLN A 83 7.49 13.67 -0.23
C GLN A 83 8.48 13.01 0.72
N GLY A 84 9.78 13.23 0.49
CA GLY A 84 10.82 12.71 1.36
C GLY A 84 10.83 11.20 1.45
N ARG A 85 11.30 10.69 2.60
CA ARG A 85 11.34 9.25 2.86
C ARG A 85 9.98 8.75 3.36
N TYR A 86 9.70 7.48 3.10
CA TYR A 86 8.55 6.81 3.71
C TYR A 86 8.69 6.80 5.24
N LYS A 87 7.56 6.72 5.94
CA LYS A 87 7.52 6.57 7.39
C LYS A 87 7.28 5.11 7.73
N ALA A 88 8.13 4.53 8.55
CA ALA A 88 8.02 3.16 9.01
C ALA A 88 7.92 3.11 10.52
N LEU A 89 7.04 2.23 11.02
CA LEU A 89 6.90 1.90 12.42
C LEU A 89 7.15 0.42 12.60
N ILE A 90 8.11 0.06 13.44
CA ILE A 90 8.44 -1.34 13.71
C ILE A 90 7.45 -1.88 14.74
N MET A 91 6.87 -3.05 14.43
CA MET A 91 5.93 -3.73 15.30
C MET A 91 6.56 -4.98 15.90
N ASP A 92 6.22 -5.28 17.16
CA ASP A 92 6.62 -6.53 17.79
C ASP A 92 5.76 -7.68 17.26
N PRO A 93 6.36 -8.68 16.57
CA PRO A 93 5.61 -9.81 16.03
C PRO A 93 5.00 -10.72 17.11
N GLN A 94 5.41 -10.59 18.36
CA GLN A 94 4.88 -11.39 19.46
C GLN A 94 3.52 -10.88 19.98
N GLU A 95 3.15 -9.66 19.63
CA GLU A 95 1.83 -9.11 19.96
C GLU A 95 0.82 -9.44 18.85
N ALA A 96 0.27 -10.66 18.89
CA ALA A 96 -0.65 -11.16 17.87
C ALA A 96 -1.86 -10.25 17.62
N ASN A 97 -2.38 -9.63 18.67
CA ASN A 97 -3.51 -8.70 18.56
C ASN A 97 -3.14 -7.38 17.87
N TYR A 98 -1.87 -7.03 17.88
CA TYR A 98 -1.39 -5.77 17.30
C TYR A 98 -1.44 -5.79 15.76
N VAL A 99 -1.10 -6.93 15.17
CA VAL A 99 -1.20 -7.11 13.69
C VAL A 99 -2.64 -6.93 13.24
N GLN A 100 -3.61 -7.54 13.93
CA GLN A 100 -5.02 -7.37 13.62
C GLN A 100 -5.48 -5.92 13.80
N PHE A 101 -5.03 -5.28 14.87
CA PHE A 101 -5.37 -3.88 15.15
C PHE A 101 -4.87 -2.96 14.01
N VAL A 102 -3.62 -3.12 13.59
CA VAL A 102 -3.05 -2.29 12.51
C VAL A 102 -3.69 -2.61 11.17
N SER A 103 -3.98 -3.89 10.87
CA SER A 103 -4.72 -4.27 9.66
C SER A 103 -6.08 -3.58 9.61
N THR A 104 -6.81 -3.60 10.73
CA THR A 104 -8.11 -2.93 10.85
C THR A 104 -7.97 -1.42 10.63
N TYR A 105 -6.96 -0.82 11.25
CA TYR A 105 -6.67 0.61 11.06
C TYR A 105 -6.45 0.95 9.58
N ILE A 106 -5.64 0.15 8.89
CA ILE A 106 -5.36 0.33 7.47
C ILE A 106 -6.64 0.19 6.64
N HIS A 107 -7.44 -0.84 6.89
CA HIS A 107 -8.67 -1.09 6.15
C HIS A 107 -9.75 -0.01 6.39
N LEU A 108 -9.76 0.64 7.55
CA LEU A 108 -10.68 1.72 7.86
C LEU A 108 -10.25 3.08 7.31
N ASN A 109 -9.06 3.18 6.72
CA ASN A 109 -8.53 4.44 6.20
C ASN A 109 -9.47 5.14 5.22
N PRO A 110 -10.12 4.45 4.25
CA PRO A 110 -11.06 5.10 3.35
C PRO A 110 -12.26 5.76 4.07
N VAL A 111 -12.75 5.15 5.15
CA VAL A 111 -13.83 5.72 5.97
C VAL A 111 -13.36 6.99 6.66
N ARG A 112 -12.18 6.95 7.29
CA ARG A 112 -11.60 8.13 7.98
C ARG A 112 -11.33 9.28 7.04
N ALA A 113 -10.94 9.00 5.81
CA ALA A 113 -10.69 10.00 4.79
C ALA A 113 -11.98 10.50 4.11
N GLY A 114 -13.16 10.01 4.53
CA GLY A 114 -14.44 10.40 3.95
C GLY A 114 -14.66 9.88 2.52
N ARG A 115 -13.88 8.89 2.09
CA ARG A 115 -13.98 8.30 0.75
C ARG A 115 -15.08 7.28 0.63
N VAL A 116 -15.51 6.71 1.75
CA VAL A 116 -16.52 5.66 1.83
C VAL A 116 -17.42 5.96 3.02
N ALA A 117 -18.72 5.79 2.88
CA ALA A 117 -19.66 5.90 3.99
C ALA A 117 -19.41 4.81 5.03
N GLN A 118 -19.81 5.04 6.28
CA GLN A 118 -19.69 4.06 7.35
C GLN A 118 -20.51 2.81 7.03
N GLY A 119 -19.92 1.64 7.29
CA GLY A 119 -20.55 0.34 7.12
C GLY A 119 -19.67 -0.67 6.39
N ARG A 120 -19.74 -1.94 6.83
CA ARG A 120 -18.94 -3.03 6.25
C ARG A 120 -19.15 -3.20 4.75
N ASN A 121 -20.40 -3.05 4.29
CA ASN A 121 -20.73 -3.21 2.87
C ASN A 121 -20.07 -2.16 1.99
N LYS A 122 -19.84 -0.96 2.53
CA LYS A 122 -19.18 0.13 1.80
C LYS A 122 -17.67 -0.09 1.69
N LEU A 123 -17.04 -0.59 2.74
CA LEU A 123 -15.62 -0.95 2.71
C LEU A 123 -15.33 -2.08 1.71
N ARG A 124 -16.25 -3.02 1.53
CA ARG A 124 -16.13 -4.05 0.50
C ARG A 124 -16.03 -3.48 -0.91
N GLN A 125 -16.66 -2.34 -1.13
CA GLN A 125 -16.68 -1.69 -2.44
C GLN A 125 -15.43 -0.85 -2.69
N TYR A 126 -14.62 -0.59 -1.66
CA TYR A 126 -13.35 0.11 -1.84
C TYR A 126 -12.31 -0.87 -2.38
N ARG A 127 -12.16 -0.86 -3.70
CA ARG A 127 -11.36 -1.79 -4.48
C ARG A 127 -9.86 -1.74 -4.14
N TRP A 128 -9.37 -0.58 -3.66
CA TRP A 128 -7.94 -0.31 -3.54
C TRP A 128 -7.41 -0.56 -2.14
N SER A 129 -7.92 -1.60 -1.50
CA SER A 129 -7.37 -2.14 -0.25
C SER A 129 -7.40 -3.66 -0.27
N SER A 130 -6.67 -4.27 0.66
CA SER A 130 -6.65 -5.72 0.82
C SER A 130 -7.95 -6.28 1.40
N TYR A 131 -8.80 -5.44 2.00
CA TYR A 131 -10.02 -5.88 2.66
C TYR A 131 -10.98 -6.68 1.75
N PRO A 132 -11.35 -6.18 0.55
CA PRO A 132 -12.20 -6.97 -0.36
C PRO A 132 -11.58 -8.30 -0.79
N LEU A 133 -10.26 -8.35 -0.95
CA LEU A 133 -9.56 -9.59 -1.33
C LEU A 133 -9.65 -10.64 -0.25
N TYR A 134 -9.51 -10.24 1.03
CA TYR A 134 -9.66 -11.17 2.15
C TYR A 134 -11.08 -11.70 2.25
N LEU A 135 -12.08 -10.85 2.08
CA LEU A 135 -13.48 -11.27 2.13
C LEU A 135 -13.85 -12.22 1.01
N ALA A 136 -13.33 -12.01 -0.19
CA ALA A 136 -13.58 -12.86 -1.35
C ALA A 136 -12.74 -14.14 -1.35
N GLY A 137 -11.75 -14.26 -0.46
CA GLY A 137 -10.81 -15.38 -0.44
C GLY A 137 -9.88 -15.42 -1.65
N ARG A 138 -9.74 -14.33 -2.38
CA ARG A 138 -8.93 -14.21 -3.61
C ARG A 138 -7.66 -13.41 -3.34
N CYS A 139 -6.76 -13.98 -2.56
CA CYS A 139 -5.50 -13.32 -2.25
C CYS A 139 -4.43 -13.70 -3.28
N PRO A 140 -3.76 -12.71 -3.91
CA PRO A 140 -2.54 -12.97 -4.68
C PRO A 140 -1.46 -13.61 -3.80
N GLU A 141 -0.47 -14.25 -4.40
CA GLU A 141 0.59 -14.96 -3.66
C GLU A 141 1.34 -14.06 -2.67
N TRP A 142 1.54 -12.80 -3.04
CA TRP A 142 2.26 -11.84 -2.19
C TRP A 142 1.45 -11.31 -1.01
N LEU A 143 0.13 -11.56 -0.98
CA LEU A 143 -0.74 -11.14 0.12
C LEU A 143 -0.98 -12.30 1.07
N SER A 144 -0.43 -12.22 2.26
CA SER A 144 -0.53 -13.25 3.29
C SER A 144 -1.78 -13.09 4.13
N ARG A 145 -2.45 -14.20 4.38
CA ARG A 145 -3.49 -14.23 5.42
C ARG A 145 -2.79 -14.28 6.78
N ALA A 146 -3.05 -13.30 7.59
CA ALA A 146 -2.59 -13.32 8.97
C ALA A 146 -3.42 -14.28 9.80
#